data_01c59281d733874fdba64c47a62be247
#
_entry.id   01c59281d733874fdba64c47a62be247
#
_cell.length_a   1.000
_cell.length_b   1.000
_cell.length_c   1.000
_cell.angle_alpha   90.00
_cell.angle_beta   90.00
_cell.angle_gamma   90.00
#
_symmetry.space_group_name_H-M   'P 1'
#
loop_
_entity.id
_entity.type
_entity.pdbx_description
1 polymer ?
#
loop_
_entity_poly.entity_id
_entity_poly.type
_entity_poly.pdbx_seq_one_letter_code
_entity_poly.pdbx_strand_id
1 'polypeptide(L)'
;IIKPKLGLRPKPFAEACYNFWLGGDFIKNDEPQGNQIWGPIKEVVPLVKDSMVRAQDDTGMAKLFSFNITADDHYEMLHRGEYILETFAEFSENIAFLVDGYVGGPGMVTTARRNFPDQFLHYHRAGHGAVTSDQSDRGYNMLVHMKMARLQGASGIHTGTMGYGKMEGAADDKVIAYMLERDSADGLFYHQEWEGMKATTPIITGGMNA
;
A
#
# COMPACT_ATOMS: atom_id res chain seq x y z
N ILE A 1 7.68 2.59 -6.31
CA ILE A 1 6.24 2.31 -6.50
C ILE A 1 5.62 3.41 -7.34
N ILE A 2 4.85 3.01 -8.33
CA ILE A 2 4.09 3.92 -9.19
C ILE A 2 2.63 3.48 -9.29
N LYS A 3 1.73 4.38 -9.65
CA LYS A 3 0.31 4.07 -9.87
C LYS A 3 -0.15 4.63 -11.21
N PRO A 4 -0.94 3.87 -12.01
CA PRO A 4 -1.61 4.41 -13.19
C PRO A 4 -2.62 5.50 -12.82
N LYS A 5 -2.92 6.39 -13.76
CA LYS A 5 -3.91 7.45 -13.55
C LYS A 5 -5.32 6.90 -13.31
N LEU A 6 -6.10 7.63 -12.52
CA LEU A 6 -7.52 7.36 -12.30
C LEU A 6 -8.32 7.44 -13.60
N GLY A 7 -9.43 6.70 -13.66
CA GLY A 7 -10.40 6.75 -14.74
C GLY A 7 -10.04 5.95 -15.99
N LEU A 8 -8.94 5.21 -15.98
CA LEU A 8 -8.61 4.29 -17.07
C LEU A 8 -9.57 3.09 -17.06
N ARG A 9 -10.05 2.72 -18.24
CA ARG A 9 -10.78 1.46 -18.43
C ARG A 9 -9.82 0.26 -18.34
N PRO A 10 -10.31 -0.99 -18.19
CA PRO A 10 -9.47 -2.16 -17.94
C PRO A 10 -8.30 -2.34 -18.91
N LYS A 11 -8.51 -2.28 -20.23
CA LYS A 11 -7.44 -2.45 -21.22
C LYS A 11 -6.39 -1.33 -21.18
N PRO A 12 -6.74 -0.03 -21.24
CA PRO A 12 -5.76 1.06 -21.05
C PRO A 12 -5.04 1.01 -19.71
N PHE A 13 -5.69 0.55 -18.65
CA PHE A 13 -5.07 0.38 -17.36
C PHE A 13 -3.97 -0.69 -17.38
N ALA A 14 -4.29 -1.87 -17.90
CA ALA A 14 -3.35 -2.97 -18.04
C ALA A 14 -2.16 -2.62 -18.94
N GLU A 15 -2.40 -1.90 -20.05
CA GLU A 15 -1.32 -1.43 -20.93
C GLU A 15 -0.44 -0.38 -20.24
N ALA A 16 -1.00 0.50 -19.41
CA ALA A 16 -0.22 1.43 -18.60
C ALA A 16 0.65 0.67 -17.57
N CYS A 17 0.13 -0.39 -16.96
CA CYS A 17 0.90 -1.26 -16.07
C CYS A 17 2.09 -1.89 -16.81
N TYR A 18 1.87 -2.48 -17.98
CA TYR A 18 2.94 -3.03 -18.79
C TYR A 18 4.03 -2.00 -19.08
N ASN A 19 3.67 -0.81 -19.56
CA ASN A 19 4.63 0.24 -19.88
C ASN A 19 5.42 0.71 -18.65
N PHE A 20 4.81 0.75 -17.46
CA PHE A 20 5.52 1.05 -16.23
C PHE A 20 6.48 -0.05 -15.82
N TRP A 21 6.13 -1.32 -16.02
CA TRP A 21 6.98 -2.45 -15.70
C TRP A 21 8.21 -2.58 -16.61
N LEU A 22 8.20 -1.98 -17.80
CA LEU A 22 9.41 -1.92 -18.63
C LEU A 22 10.52 -1.10 -17.99
N GLY A 23 10.19 -0.15 -17.10
CA GLY A 23 11.17 0.72 -16.41
C GLY A 23 11.09 0.69 -14.88
N GLY A 24 10.24 -0.16 -14.31
CA GLY A 24 10.05 -0.27 -12.86
C GLY A 24 9.57 -1.66 -12.46
N ASP A 25 9.47 -1.90 -11.15
CA ASP A 25 9.20 -3.25 -10.64
C ASP A 25 7.90 -3.35 -9.86
N PHE A 26 7.45 -2.27 -9.22
CA PHE A 26 6.31 -2.32 -8.31
C PHE A 26 5.26 -1.26 -8.65
N ILE A 27 4.06 -1.74 -8.97
CA ILE A 27 2.87 -0.94 -9.27
C ILE A 27 1.82 -1.15 -8.18
N LYS A 28 1.00 -0.14 -7.92
CA LYS A 28 -0.18 -0.26 -7.06
C LYS A 28 -1.42 0.38 -7.70
N ASN A 29 -2.60 -0.06 -7.28
CA ASN A 29 -3.82 0.70 -7.50
C ASN A 29 -3.77 2.05 -6.78
N ASP A 30 -4.56 3.01 -7.25
CA ASP A 30 -4.89 4.19 -6.46
C ASP A 30 -6.02 3.87 -5.47
N GLU A 31 -6.20 4.71 -4.47
CA GLU A 31 -7.14 4.50 -3.38
C GLU A 31 -8.56 4.18 -3.86
N PRO A 32 -9.13 4.91 -4.81
CA PRO A 32 -10.48 4.63 -5.28
C PRO A 32 -10.59 3.53 -6.33
N GLN A 33 -9.51 2.82 -6.67
CA GLN A 33 -9.49 1.83 -7.76
C GLN A 33 -9.73 0.38 -7.33
N GLY A 34 -10.36 0.13 -6.20
CA GLY A 34 -10.61 -1.23 -5.72
C GLY A 34 -11.53 -2.03 -6.64
N ASN A 35 -12.71 -1.51 -6.94
CA ASN A 35 -13.69 -2.16 -7.81
C ASN A 35 -14.67 -1.11 -8.37
N GLN A 36 -14.32 -0.48 -9.46
CA GLN A 36 -15.09 0.63 -10.04
C GLN A 36 -16.00 0.16 -11.17
N ILE A 37 -17.12 0.87 -11.38
CA ILE A 37 -18.09 0.58 -12.46
C ILE A 37 -17.42 0.55 -13.84
N TRP A 38 -16.47 1.46 -14.09
CA TRP A 38 -15.75 1.53 -15.38
C TRP A 38 -14.45 0.72 -15.42
N GLY A 39 -14.09 0.10 -14.32
CA GLY A 39 -12.93 -0.76 -14.14
C GLY A 39 -13.23 -1.88 -13.14
N PRO A 40 -14.18 -2.78 -13.44
CA PRO A 40 -14.52 -3.88 -12.55
C PRO A 40 -13.31 -4.78 -12.30
N ILE A 41 -13.15 -5.22 -11.05
CA ILE A 41 -12.03 -6.07 -10.64
C ILE A 41 -11.94 -7.35 -11.52
N LYS A 42 -13.08 -7.94 -11.87
CA LYS A 42 -13.15 -9.15 -12.71
C LYS A 42 -12.64 -8.94 -14.16
N GLU A 43 -12.61 -7.71 -14.63
CA GLU A 43 -12.03 -7.37 -15.93
C GLU A 43 -10.58 -6.90 -15.82
N VAL A 44 -10.27 -6.14 -14.77
CA VAL A 44 -8.93 -5.56 -14.57
C VAL A 44 -7.90 -6.62 -14.22
N VAL A 45 -8.20 -7.50 -13.25
CA VAL A 45 -7.22 -8.44 -12.70
C VAL A 45 -6.64 -9.39 -13.75
N PRO A 46 -7.42 -10.06 -14.62
CA PRO A 46 -6.86 -10.91 -15.67
C PRO A 46 -5.96 -10.15 -16.65
N LEU A 47 -6.37 -8.96 -17.06
CA LEU A 47 -5.59 -8.14 -17.99
C LEU A 47 -4.28 -7.63 -17.38
N VAL A 48 -4.28 -7.34 -16.08
CA VAL A 48 -3.05 -6.97 -15.35
C VAL A 48 -2.13 -8.18 -15.25
N LYS A 49 -2.65 -9.39 -15.00
CA LYS A 49 -1.87 -10.63 -15.05
C LYS A 49 -1.18 -10.82 -16.39
N ASP A 50 -1.94 -10.73 -17.50
CA ASP A 50 -1.38 -10.86 -18.84
C ASP A 50 -0.26 -9.84 -19.11
N SER A 51 -0.48 -8.60 -18.67
CA SER A 51 0.53 -7.52 -18.79
C SER A 51 1.75 -7.78 -17.92
N MET A 52 1.60 -8.37 -16.72
CA MET A 52 2.70 -8.75 -15.85
C MET A 52 3.56 -9.84 -16.50
N VAL A 53 2.95 -10.90 -16.99
CA VAL A 53 3.66 -11.99 -17.67
C VAL A 53 4.45 -11.44 -18.85
N ARG A 54 3.80 -10.65 -19.73
CA ARG A 54 4.46 -10.01 -20.88
C ARG A 54 5.67 -9.17 -20.45
N ALA A 55 5.53 -8.37 -19.39
CA ALA A 55 6.63 -7.53 -18.90
C ALA A 55 7.77 -8.36 -18.28
N GLN A 56 7.45 -9.46 -17.62
CA GLN A 56 8.46 -10.38 -17.10
C GLN A 56 9.23 -11.06 -18.22
N ASP A 57 8.53 -11.49 -19.27
CA ASP A 57 9.14 -12.09 -20.47
C ASP A 57 10.10 -11.10 -21.18
N ASP A 58 9.64 -9.84 -21.36
CA ASP A 58 10.42 -8.81 -22.06
C ASP A 58 11.60 -8.30 -21.27
N THR A 59 11.52 -8.26 -19.93
CA THR A 59 12.58 -7.69 -19.07
C THR A 59 13.47 -8.72 -18.41
N GLY A 60 13.04 -9.99 -18.34
CA GLY A 60 13.71 -11.04 -17.55
C GLY A 60 13.66 -10.79 -16.04
N MET A 61 12.79 -9.91 -15.53
CA MET A 61 12.72 -9.49 -14.13
C MET A 61 11.32 -9.71 -13.56
N ALA A 62 11.27 -10.20 -12.32
CA ALA A 62 10.00 -10.30 -11.60
C ALA A 62 9.31 -8.93 -11.43
N LYS A 63 8.02 -8.91 -11.61
CA LYS A 63 7.18 -7.72 -11.46
C LYS A 63 6.18 -7.90 -10.32
N LEU A 64 5.86 -6.82 -9.60
CA LEU A 64 5.02 -6.82 -8.41
C LEU A 64 3.81 -5.91 -8.63
N PHE A 65 2.67 -6.32 -8.09
CA PHE A 65 1.47 -5.49 -8.07
C PHE A 65 0.78 -5.50 -6.70
N SER A 66 0.40 -4.32 -6.20
CA SER A 66 -0.40 -4.16 -5.00
C SER A 66 -1.83 -3.79 -5.37
N PHE A 67 -2.74 -4.78 -5.29
CA PHE A 67 -4.16 -4.58 -5.57
C PHE A 67 -4.87 -3.98 -4.35
N ASN A 68 -5.67 -2.93 -4.58
CA ASN A 68 -6.55 -2.40 -3.56
C ASN A 68 -7.75 -3.33 -3.36
N ILE A 69 -7.80 -3.97 -2.20
CA ILE A 69 -8.90 -4.85 -1.80
C ILE A 69 -9.88 -4.18 -0.84
N THR A 70 -9.65 -2.93 -0.44
CA THR A 70 -10.54 -2.19 0.48
C THR A 70 -11.98 -2.23 0.00
N ALA A 71 -12.90 -2.53 0.88
CA ALA A 71 -14.33 -2.61 0.63
C ALA A 71 -15.13 -2.03 1.81
N ASP A 72 -16.43 -1.94 1.67
CA ASP A 72 -17.33 -1.46 2.74
C ASP A 72 -17.50 -2.51 3.85
N ASP A 73 -17.30 -3.79 3.52
CA ASP A 73 -17.35 -4.89 4.49
C ASP A 73 -16.18 -5.86 4.32
N HIS A 74 -15.93 -6.64 5.38
CA HIS A 74 -14.81 -7.58 5.42
C HIS A 74 -14.98 -8.78 4.47
N TYR A 75 -16.19 -9.23 4.22
CA TYR A 75 -16.44 -10.37 3.32
C TYR A 75 -16.12 -10.01 1.89
N GLU A 76 -16.59 -8.84 1.42
CA GLU A 76 -16.25 -8.34 0.09
C GLU A 76 -14.72 -8.14 -0.06
N MET A 77 -14.06 -7.58 0.97
CA MET A 77 -12.59 -7.44 0.97
C MET A 77 -11.90 -8.80 0.81
N LEU A 78 -12.31 -9.81 1.57
CA LEU A 78 -11.74 -11.15 1.50
C LEU A 78 -11.98 -11.79 0.13
N HIS A 79 -13.21 -11.72 -0.40
CA HIS A 79 -13.53 -12.23 -1.73
C HIS A 79 -12.70 -11.56 -2.84
N ARG A 80 -12.42 -10.26 -2.74
CA ARG A 80 -11.51 -9.58 -3.68
C ARG A 80 -10.11 -10.15 -3.61
N GLY A 81 -9.58 -10.32 -2.41
CA GLY A 81 -8.24 -10.90 -2.20
C GLY A 81 -8.13 -12.32 -2.73
N GLU A 82 -9.09 -13.18 -2.37
CA GLU A 82 -9.18 -14.57 -2.85
C GLU A 82 -9.24 -14.64 -4.38
N TYR A 83 -10.13 -13.88 -5.00
CA TYR A 83 -10.26 -13.83 -6.46
C TYR A 83 -8.96 -13.40 -7.16
N ILE A 84 -8.24 -12.41 -6.60
CA ILE A 84 -6.96 -11.97 -7.13
C ILE A 84 -5.93 -13.10 -7.06
N LEU A 85 -5.79 -13.74 -5.88
CA LEU A 85 -4.82 -14.83 -5.69
C LEU A 85 -5.15 -16.04 -6.57
N GLU A 86 -6.41 -16.43 -6.69
CA GLU A 86 -6.85 -17.49 -7.61
C GLU A 86 -6.53 -17.15 -9.07
N THR A 87 -6.75 -15.91 -9.49
CA THR A 87 -6.45 -15.48 -10.87
C THR A 87 -4.95 -15.50 -11.15
N PHE A 88 -4.13 -15.06 -10.21
CA PHE A 88 -2.67 -15.04 -10.37
C PHE A 88 -2.01 -16.40 -10.15
N ALA A 89 -2.63 -17.28 -9.35
CA ALA A 89 -2.19 -18.66 -9.11
C ALA A 89 -0.66 -18.78 -8.91
N GLU A 90 0.07 -19.23 -9.93
CA GLU A 90 1.52 -19.41 -9.93
C GLU A 90 2.33 -18.12 -9.68
N PHE A 91 1.73 -16.95 -9.85
CA PHE A 91 2.33 -15.65 -9.59
C PHE A 91 1.83 -14.99 -8.31
N SER A 92 1.21 -15.75 -7.40
CA SER A 92 0.64 -15.21 -6.16
C SER A 92 1.69 -14.52 -5.27
N GLU A 93 2.93 -14.95 -5.31
CA GLU A 93 4.06 -14.32 -4.60
C GLU A 93 4.40 -12.92 -5.12
N ASN A 94 3.97 -12.60 -6.35
CA ASN A 94 4.15 -11.29 -6.97
C ASN A 94 3.06 -10.28 -6.55
N ILE A 95 2.08 -10.73 -5.76
CA ILE A 95 0.91 -9.95 -5.37
C ILE A 95 1.05 -9.44 -3.94
N ALA A 96 0.86 -8.13 -3.82
CA ALA A 96 0.63 -7.44 -2.56
C ALA A 96 -0.83 -6.98 -2.48
N PHE A 97 -1.32 -6.76 -1.28
CA PHE A 97 -2.63 -6.15 -1.07
C PHE A 97 -2.51 -4.75 -0.47
N LEU A 98 -3.21 -3.80 -1.06
CA LEU A 98 -3.40 -2.48 -0.49
C LEU A 98 -4.73 -2.46 0.29
N VAL A 99 -4.64 -1.98 1.52
CA VAL A 99 -5.80 -1.70 2.36
C VAL A 99 -5.72 -0.25 2.85
N ASP A 100 -6.79 0.50 2.65
CA ASP A 100 -6.93 1.86 3.18
C ASP A 100 -7.21 1.80 4.69
N GLY A 101 -6.14 1.85 5.47
CA GLY A 101 -6.23 1.60 6.90
C GLY A 101 -6.93 2.71 7.69
N TYR A 102 -6.94 3.95 7.18
CA TYR A 102 -7.71 5.03 7.79
C TYR A 102 -9.21 4.90 7.46
N VAL A 103 -9.56 4.70 6.18
CA VAL A 103 -10.96 4.62 5.73
C VAL A 103 -11.59 3.28 6.13
N GLY A 104 -10.90 2.17 5.91
CA GLY A 104 -11.37 0.84 6.27
C GLY A 104 -11.27 0.53 7.77
N GLY A 105 -10.43 1.27 8.47
CA GLY A 105 -10.20 1.13 9.90
C GLY A 105 -9.33 -0.05 10.32
N PRO A 106 -8.97 -0.10 11.62
CA PRO A 106 -8.07 -1.12 12.17
C PRO A 106 -8.56 -2.55 11.98
N GLY A 107 -9.87 -2.76 12.06
CA GLY A 107 -10.48 -4.07 11.89
C GLY A 107 -10.24 -4.64 10.50
N MET A 108 -10.36 -3.84 9.46
CA MET A 108 -10.14 -4.27 8.08
C MET A 108 -8.66 -4.66 7.85
N VAL A 109 -7.72 -3.85 8.31
CA VAL A 109 -6.28 -4.14 8.21
C VAL A 109 -5.93 -5.44 8.93
N THR A 110 -6.40 -5.61 10.18
CA THR A 110 -6.16 -6.82 10.96
C THR A 110 -6.81 -8.06 10.33
N THR A 111 -8.00 -7.92 9.77
CA THR A 111 -8.68 -9.00 9.05
C THR A 111 -7.91 -9.39 7.80
N ALA A 112 -7.46 -8.44 7.00
CA ALA A 112 -6.61 -8.70 5.84
C ALA A 112 -5.33 -9.44 6.23
N ARG A 113 -4.61 -8.96 7.27
CA ARG A 113 -3.38 -9.62 7.74
C ARG A 113 -3.61 -11.05 8.19
N ARG A 114 -4.70 -11.33 8.87
CA ARG A 114 -5.00 -12.69 9.37
C ARG A 114 -5.37 -13.67 8.27
N ASN A 115 -6.03 -13.23 7.21
CA ASN A 115 -6.48 -14.08 6.12
C ASN A 115 -5.47 -14.18 4.98
N PHE A 116 -4.59 -13.18 4.84
CA PHE A 116 -3.53 -13.14 3.83
C PHE A 116 -2.16 -12.95 4.49
N PRO A 117 -1.69 -13.94 5.27
CA PRO A 117 -0.47 -13.80 6.08
C PRO A 117 0.81 -13.69 5.25
N ASP A 118 0.82 -14.25 4.05
CA ASP A 118 1.99 -14.33 3.18
C ASP A 118 2.13 -13.13 2.25
N GLN A 119 1.05 -12.41 1.97
CA GLN A 119 1.08 -11.25 1.11
C GLN A 119 1.67 -10.01 1.81
N PHE A 120 2.43 -9.21 1.05
CA PHE A 120 2.82 -7.89 1.50
C PHE A 120 1.57 -7.03 1.68
N LEU A 121 1.29 -6.60 2.90
CA LEU A 121 0.15 -5.75 3.22
C LEU A 121 0.57 -4.28 3.16
N HIS A 122 0.20 -3.61 2.08
CA HIS A 122 0.45 -2.21 1.84
C HIS A 122 -0.64 -1.37 2.54
N TYR A 123 -0.29 -0.80 3.69
CA TYR A 123 -1.19 0.09 4.41
C TYR A 123 -1.25 1.45 3.69
N HIS A 124 -2.40 1.80 3.16
CA HIS A 124 -2.67 3.12 2.63
C HIS A 124 -3.30 4.01 3.70
N ARG A 125 -2.95 5.29 3.70
CA ARG A 125 -3.38 6.25 4.73
C ARG A 125 -4.21 7.41 4.19
N ALA A 126 -4.89 7.24 3.05
CA ALA A 126 -5.74 8.30 2.49
C ALA A 126 -6.73 8.82 3.53
N GLY A 127 -6.91 10.13 3.57
CA GLY A 127 -7.82 10.79 4.52
C GLY A 127 -7.28 11.00 5.93
N HIS A 128 -6.12 10.44 6.28
CA HIS A 128 -5.56 10.55 7.64
C HIS A 128 -5.40 12.00 8.14
N GLY A 129 -5.24 12.96 7.23
CA GLY A 129 -5.11 14.39 7.57
C GLY A 129 -6.29 14.95 8.37
N ALA A 130 -7.46 14.29 8.31
CA ALA A 130 -8.60 14.65 9.15
C ALA A 130 -8.31 14.53 10.66
N VAL A 131 -7.34 13.69 11.05
CA VAL A 131 -6.99 13.44 12.46
C VAL A 131 -5.52 13.69 12.78
N THR A 132 -4.66 13.91 11.78
CA THR A 132 -3.21 14.12 11.99
C THR A 132 -2.71 15.47 11.52
N SER A 133 -3.60 16.34 11.02
CA SER A 133 -3.24 17.69 10.58
C SER A 133 -2.97 18.61 11.78
N ASP A 134 -1.86 19.35 11.73
CA ASP A 134 -1.53 20.38 12.71
C ASP A 134 -2.51 21.57 12.69
N GLN A 135 -3.37 21.64 11.68
CA GLN A 135 -4.43 22.66 11.58
C GLN A 135 -5.69 22.31 12.37
N SER A 136 -5.74 21.11 12.96
CA SER A 136 -6.88 20.64 13.74
C SER A 136 -6.56 20.68 15.24
N ASP A 137 -7.47 21.28 16.03
CA ASP A 137 -7.38 21.26 17.50
C ASP A 137 -7.66 19.88 18.11
N ARG A 138 -8.08 18.92 17.30
CA ARG A 138 -8.40 17.55 17.71
C ARG A 138 -7.75 16.56 16.77
N GLY A 139 -7.13 15.56 17.37
CA GLY A 139 -6.46 14.52 16.60
C GLY A 139 -5.35 13.85 17.38
N TYR A 140 -4.46 13.20 16.66
CA TYR A 140 -3.27 12.58 17.23
C TYR A 140 -2.08 12.72 16.25
N ASN A 141 -0.89 12.64 16.81
CA ASN A 141 0.34 12.76 16.03
C ASN A 141 0.49 11.63 15.00
N MET A 142 1.07 11.94 13.85
CA MET A 142 1.36 10.98 12.78
C MET A 142 2.16 9.76 13.28
N LEU A 143 3.08 9.96 14.23
CA LEU A 143 3.84 8.87 14.83
C LEU A 143 2.93 7.81 15.47
N VAL A 144 1.86 8.24 16.15
CA VAL A 144 0.86 7.33 16.74
C VAL A 144 0.15 6.55 15.66
N HIS A 145 -0.26 7.21 14.56
CA HIS A 145 -0.90 6.56 13.43
C HIS A 145 -0.02 5.46 12.82
N MET A 146 1.26 5.74 12.64
CA MET A 146 2.25 4.79 12.11
C MET A 146 2.49 3.60 13.04
N LYS A 147 2.59 3.85 14.34
CA LYS A 147 2.68 2.77 15.35
C LYS A 147 1.48 1.83 15.27
N MET A 148 0.28 2.39 15.17
CA MET A 148 -0.95 1.60 15.02
C MET A 148 -0.93 0.76 13.75
N ALA A 149 -0.44 1.29 12.62
CA ALA A 149 -0.32 0.54 11.38
C ALA A 149 0.60 -0.69 11.53
N ARG A 150 1.77 -0.54 12.17
CA ARG A 150 2.68 -1.66 12.46
C ARG A 150 2.02 -2.68 13.38
N LEU A 151 1.36 -2.25 14.45
CA LEU A 151 0.62 -3.13 15.38
C LEU A 151 -0.50 -3.92 14.69
N GLN A 152 -1.11 -3.37 13.64
CA GLN A 152 -2.15 -4.04 12.84
C GLN A 152 -1.58 -5.03 11.82
N GLY A 153 -0.26 -5.10 11.67
CA GLY A 153 0.42 -6.03 10.78
C GLY A 153 0.69 -5.50 9.38
N ALA A 154 0.76 -4.19 9.19
CA ALA A 154 1.20 -3.59 7.94
C ALA A 154 2.62 -4.05 7.57
N SER A 155 2.82 -4.48 6.32
CA SER A 155 4.16 -4.79 5.80
C SER A 155 4.87 -3.54 5.29
N GLY A 156 4.13 -2.55 4.82
CA GLY A 156 4.66 -1.26 4.40
C GLY A 156 3.62 -0.16 4.49
N ILE A 157 4.09 1.07 4.71
CA ILE A 157 3.25 2.26 4.82
C ILE A 157 3.98 3.50 4.28
N HIS A 158 3.22 4.41 3.69
CA HIS A 158 3.75 5.69 3.23
C HIS A 158 4.13 6.59 4.41
N THR A 159 5.39 7.04 4.47
CA THR A 159 5.93 7.82 5.58
C THR A 159 6.14 9.30 5.26
N GLY A 160 5.86 9.73 4.03
CA GLY A 160 6.09 11.10 3.58
C GLY A 160 7.27 11.18 2.62
N THR A 161 7.80 12.37 2.40
CA THR A 161 8.81 12.65 1.36
C THR A 161 10.25 12.61 1.85
N MET A 162 10.47 12.61 3.16
CA MET A 162 11.79 12.72 3.81
C MET A 162 12.62 13.91 3.31
N GLY A 163 11.96 14.95 2.83
CA GLY A 163 12.59 16.14 2.26
C GLY A 163 12.92 16.08 0.76
N TYR A 164 12.60 14.97 0.10
CA TYR A 164 12.89 14.77 -1.33
C TYR A 164 11.71 15.06 -2.27
N GLY A 165 10.58 15.50 -1.74
CA GLY A 165 9.36 15.77 -2.52
C GLY A 165 8.72 17.10 -2.18
N LYS A 166 7.56 17.37 -2.80
CA LYS A 166 6.81 18.62 -2.64
C LYS A 166 5.95 18.68 -1.39
N MET A 167 5.73 17.55 -0.71
CA MET A 167 4.93 17.49 0.51
C MET A 167 5.82 17.73 1.72
N GLU A 168 5.29 18.45 2.71
CA GLU A 168 5.99 18.80 3.94
C GLU A 168 6.12 17.63 4.91
N GLY A 169 7.01 17.73 5.90
CA GLY A 169 7.15 16.75 6.98
C GLY A 169 8.55 16.13 7.13
N ALA A 170 9.56 16.72 6.50
CA ALA A 170 10.91 16.13 6.37
C ALA A 170 11.60 15.75 7.71
N ALA A 171 11.39 16.49 8.78
CA ALA A 171 12.08 16.24 10.06
C ALA A 171 11.50 15.01 10.78
N ASP A 172 10.19 14.90 10.81
CA ASP A 172 9.48 13.81 11.50
C ASP A 172 9.47 12.53 10.68
N ASP A 173 9.52 12.62 9.35
CA ASP A 173 9.52 11.47 8.44
C ASP A 173 10.63 10.46 8.75
N LYS A 174 11.84 10.94 9.12
CA LYS A 174 12.97 10.06 9.49
C LYS A 174 12.74 9.33 10.80
N VAL A 175 12.22 10.04 11.81
CA VAL A 175 11.90 9.45 13.11
C VAL A 175 10.82 8.37 12.94
N ILE A 176 9.80 8.66 12.16
CA ILE A 176 8.74 7.72 11.81
C ILE A 176 9.30 6.50 11.07
N ALA A 177 10.17 6.69 10.08
CA ALA A 177 10.77 5.61 9.32
C ALA A 177 11.58 4.67 10.22
N TYR A 178 12.43 5.22 11.09
CA TYR A 178 13.21 4.42 12.03
C TYR A 178 12.35 3.67 13.03
N MET A 179 11.28 4.29 13.53
CA MET A 179 10.34 3.65 14.42
C MET A 179 9.61 2.47 13.75
N LEU A 180 9.35 2.54 12.45
CA LEU A 180 8.73 1.46 11.69
C LEU A 180 9.68 0.32 11.32
N GLU A 181 10.95 0.65 11.03
CA GLU A 181 11.94 -0.27 10.46
C GLU A 181 12.73 -1.02 11.55
N ARG A 182 13.03 -0.38 12.69
CA ARG A 182 13.92 -0.92 13.71
C ARG A 182 13.19 -1.75 14.75
N ASP A 183 13.93 -2.58 15.46
CA ASP A 183 13.41 -3.37 16.60
C ASP A 183 13.13 -2.49 17.81
N SER A 184 13.91 -1.41 17.97
CA SER A 184 13.66 -0.36 18.96
C SER A 184 13.89 1.02 18.40
N ALA A 185 13.23 2.02 18.95
CA ALA A 185 13.39 3.41 18.56
C ALA A 185 13.21 4.36 19.76
N ASP A 186 14.09 5.34 19.84
CA ASP A 186 14.02 6.42 20.83
C ASP A 186 13.42 7.68 20.21
N GLY A 187 12.51 8.30 20.93
CA GLY A 187 12.03 9.64 20.66
C GLY A 187 12.33 10.55 21.84
N LEU A 188 12.00 11.84 21.73
CA LEU A 188 12.28 12.82 22.78
C LEU A 188 11.64 12.46 24.14
N PHE A 189 10.49 11.83 24.12
CA PHE A 189 9.68 11.52 25.31
C PHE A 189 9.28 10.05 25.42
N TYR A 190 9.88 9.14 24.61
CA TYR A 190 9.52 7.72 24.64
C TYR A 190 10.68 6.84 24.22
N HIS A 191 10.65 5.61 24.68
CA HIS A 191 11.39 4.47 24.16
C HIS A 191 10.39 3.44 23.69
N GLN A 192 10.53 2.94 22.45
CA GLN A 192 9.68 1.91 21.88
C GLN A 192 10.50 0.65 21.63
N GLU A 193 10.14 -0.43 22.32
CA GLU A 193 10.55 -1.79 22.00
C GLU A 193 9.42 -2.49 21.24
N TRP A 194 9.78 -3.26 20.23
CA TRP A 194 8.80 -3.99 19.42
C TRP A 194 8.69 -5.48 19.74
N GLU A 195 9.49 -5.96 20.70
CA GLU A 195 9.40 -7.34 21.24
C GLU A 195 9.36 -8.43 20.15
N GLY A 196 10.18 -8.30 19.12
CA GLY A 196 10.24 -9.23 17.99
C GLY A 196 9.13 -9.08 16.95
N MET A 197 8.29 -8.07 17.03
CA MET A 197 7.30 -7.76 16.00
C MET A 197 8.00 -7.38 14.69
N LYS A 198 7.56 -7.97 13.58
CA LYS A 198 8.12 -7.69 12.25
C LYS A 198 8.14 -6.18 11.95
N ALA A 199 9.20 -5.75 11.29
CA ALA A 199 9.32 -4.39 10.79
C ALA A 199 8.26 -4.07 9.75
N THR A 200 7.89 -2.78 9.67
CA THR A 200 7.06 -2.24 8.58
C THR A 200 7.95 -1.39 7.68
N THR A 201 7.95 -1.68 6.38
CA THR A 201 8.76 -0.95 5.41
C THR A 201 8.27 0.49 5.23
N PRO A 202 9.08 1.51 5.53
CA PRO A 202 8.73 2.89 5.23
C PRO A 202 8.79 3.12 3.71
N ILE A 203 7.71 3.64 3.14
CA ILE A 203 7.60 3.93 1.71
C ILE A 203 7.66 5.44 1.52
N ILE A 204 8.76 5.91 0.93
CA ILE A 204 8.94 7.34 0.63
C ILE A 204 8.09 7.69 -0.60
N THR A 205 7.29 8.74 -0.49
CA THR A 205 6.32 9.13 -1.54
C THR A 205 5.87 10.58 -1.35
N GLY A 206 5.23 11.15 -2.34
CA GLY A 206 4.62 12.47 -2.24
C GLY A 206 5.23 13.51 -3.19
N GLY A 207 5.17 13.26 -4.51
CA GLY A 207 5.64 14.20 -5.52
C GLY A 207 7.15 14.34 -5.52
N MET A 208 7.85 13.21 -5.45
CA MET A 208 9.31 13.14 -5.49
C MET A 208 9.85 13.84 -6.74
N ASN A 209 10.92 14.61 -6.56
CA ASN A 209 11.70 15.22 -7.65
C ASN A 209 12.94 14.35 -7.90
N ALA A 210 13.35 14.28 -9.16
CA ALA A 210 14.63 13.69 -9.54
C ALA A 210 15.79 14.59 -9.12
#